data_eefc80629328ad88fc4b290d39698ffa
#
_entry.id   eefc80629328ad88fc4b290d39698ffa
#
_cell.length_a   1.000
_cell.length_b   1.000
_cell.length_c   1.000
_cell.angle_alpha   90.00
_cell.angle_beta   90.00
_cell.angle_gamma   90.00
#
_symmetry.space_group_name_H-M   'P 1'
#
loop_
_entity.id
_entity.type
_entity.pdbx_description
1 polymer ?
#
loop_
_entity_poly.entity_id
_entity_poly.type
_entity_poly.pdbx_seq_one_letter_code
_entity_poly.pdbx_strand_id
1 'polypeptide(L)'
;MHAKDEMIRKISQLSDIDYRKLVSSDKPLTMAELEIIRKQYKRMKNKNVFYVETPSTRDRIYATINEFCNEFKDSKVVISLDHTLLVTPSPGENEIQSLAELGKMFIQVRKEFNTCNILVGQMNDKMESKERRDPTNAALHYPTKTDIHGSKQIYHAADVVMVLHQPILLNLEYYGKKRFPTTDLVALHCLKNRTGVAGLTRLKNNLQNGRFDTYESKLF
;
A
#
# COMPACT_ATOMS: atom_id res chain seq x y z
N MET A 1 7.22 -9.62 -3.73
CA MET A 1 6.91 -10.39 -2.49
C MET A 1 6.30 -11.71 -2.93
N HIS A 2 6.67 -12.83 -2.30
CA HIS A 2 6.09 -14.12 -2.65
C HIS A 2 4.68 -14.27 -2.03
N ALA A 3 3.79 -14.99 -2.71
CA ALA A 3 2.44 -15.29 -2.22
C ALA A 3 2.45 -15.96 -0.83
N LYS A 4 3.47 -16.77 -0.55
CA LYS A 4 3.69 -17.36 0.78
C LYS A 4 3.85 -16.31 1.87
N ASP A 5 4.66 -15.28 1.62
CA ASP A 5 4.93 -14.22 2.61
C ASP A 5 3.68 -13.38 2.87
N GLU A 6 2.94 -13.09 1.80
CA GLU A 6 1.65 -12.39 1.90
C GLU A 6 0.63 -13.21 2.71
N MET A 7 0.59 -14.52 2.49
CA MET A 7 -0.29 -15.42 3.26
C MET A 7 0.07 -15.42 4.74
N ILE A 8 1.37 -15.47 5.09
CA ILE A 8 1.82 -15.42 6.49
C ILE A 8 1.44 -14.08 7.13
N ARG A 9 1.62 -12.97 6.43
CA ARG A 9 1.20 -11.64 6.90
C ARG A 9 -0.31 -11.57 7.15
N LYS A 10 -1.12 -12.11 6.25
CA LYS A 10 -2.58 -12.18 6.43
C LYS A 10 -2.96 -13.06 7.62
N ILE A 11 -2.27 -14.18 7.83
CA ILE A 11 -2.48 -15.01 9.01
C ILE A 11 -2.15 -14.22 10.28
N SER A 12 -1.00 -13.53 10.34
CA SER A 12 -0.62 -12.66 11.46
C SER A 12 -1.72 -11.63 11.75
N GLN A 13 -2.17 -10.93 10.72
CA GLN A 13 -3.22 -9.91 10.82
C GLN A 13 -4.55 -10.46 11.36
N LEU A 14 -4.96 -11.65 10.92
CA LEU A 14 -6.26 -12.23 11.28
C LEU A 14 -6.25 -13.00 12.59
N SER A 15 -5.08 -13.47 13.03
CA SER A 15 -4.90 -14.26 14.25
C SER A 15 -4.42 -13.44 15.44
N ASP A 16 -3.96 -12.22 15.20
CA ASP A 16 -3.28 -11.36 16.17
C ASP A 16 -1.99 -11.97 16.75
N ILE A 17 -1.35 -12.87 15.98
CA ILE A 17 -0.07 -13.48 16.32
C ILE A 17 1.04 -12.70 15.61
N ASP A 18 2.09 -12.28 16.35
CA ASP A 18 3.25 -11.56 15.82
C ASP A 18 3.83 -12.31 14.61
N TYR A 19 4.01 -11.60 13.48
CA TYR A 19 4.58 -12.15 12.26
C TYR A 19 5.92 -12.87 12.49
N ARG A 20 6.79 -12.30 13.35
CA ARG A 20 8.09 -12.90 13.67
C ARG A 20 7.95 -14.27 14.33
N LYS A 21 6.89 -14.47 15.13
CA LYS A 21 6.61 -15.76 15.73
C LYS A 21 6.15 -16.81 14.73
N LEU A 22 5.50 -16.36 13.63
CA LEU A 22 5.05 -17.27 12.56
C LEU A 22 6.20 -17.75 11.66
N VAL A 23 7.29 -16.97 11.54
CA VAL A 23 8.42 -17.26 10.65
C VAL A 23 9.68 -17.74 11.38
N SER A 24 9.77 -17.55 12.70
CA SER A 24 10.93 -17.94 13.50
C SER A 24 10.73 -19.30 14.17
N SER A 25 11.80 -20.07 14.28
CA SER A 25 11.86 -21.30 15.08
C SER A 25 12.12 -21.04 16.57
N ASP A 26 12.53 -19.81 16.96
CA ASP A 26 12.98 -19.51 18.31
C ASP A 26 11.85 -19.48 19.35
N LYS A 27 10.62 -19.23 18.89
CA LYS A 27 9.42 -19.18 19.71
C LYS A 27 8.36 -20.13 19.16
N PRO A 28 8.28 -21.37 19.64
CA PRO A 28 7.31 -22.32 19.14
C PRO A 28 5.88 -21.84 19.36
N LEU A 29 5.02 -22.16 18.40
CA LEU A 29 3.59 -21.89 18.50
C LEU A 29 2.94 -22.84 19.51
N THR A 30 2.06 -22.30 20.33
CA THR A 30 1.22 -23.12 21.24
C THR A 30 0.13 -23.84 20.47
N MET A 31 -0.46 -24.88 21.07
CA MET A 31 -1.58 -25.59 20.44
C MET A 31 -2.78 -24.69 20.17
N ALA A 32 -3.08 -23.75 21.08
CA ALA A 32 -4.15 -22.77 20.91
C ALA A 32 -3.88 -21.85 19.71
N GLU A 33 -2.66 -21.36 19.54
CA GLU A 33 -2.26 -20.53 18.38
C GLU A 33 -2.35 -21.32 17.09
N LEU A 34 -1.93 -22.59 17.08
CA LEU A 34 -2.06 -23.47 15.90
C LEU A 34 -3.53 -23.66 15.49
N GLU A 35 -4.44 -23.80 16.43
CA GLU A 35 -5.88 -23.88 16.13
C GLU A 35 -6.42 -22.57 15.53
N ILE A 36 -6.02 -21.43 16.09
CA ILE A 36 -6.38 -20.12 15.53
C ILE A 36 -5.87 -20.00 14.09
N ILE A 37 -4.60 -20.33 13.84
CA ILE A 37 -4.00 -20.31 12.50
C ILE A 37 -4.77 -21.21 11.53
N ARG A 38 -5.07 -22.45 11.92
CA ARG A 38 -5.84 -23.40 11.09
C ARG A 38 -7.23 -22.83 10.72
N LYS A 39 -7.89 -22.19 11.68
CA LYS A 39 -9.19 -21.52 11.44
C LYS A 39 -9.06 -20.40 10.43
N GLN A 40 -8.05 -19.54 10.57
CA GLN A 40 -7.85 -18.42 9.63
C GLN A 40 -7.43 -18.92 8.24
N TYR A 41 -6.57 -19.92 8.16
CA TYR A 41 -6.18 -20.54 6.89
C TYR A 41 -7.39 -21.09 6.13
N LYS A 42 -8.30 -21.81 6.81
CA LYS A 42 -9.54 -22.32 6.19
C LYS A 42 -10.40 -21.17 5.63
N ARG A 43 -10.49 -20.03 6.33
CA ARG A 43 -11.21 -18.84 5.86
C ARG A 43 -10.56 -18.20 4.62
N MET A 44 -9.24 -18.27 4.53
CA MET A 44 -8.47 -17.68 3.42
C MET A 44 -8.50 -18.57 2.18
N LYS A 45 -8.47 -19.88 2.34
CA LYS A 45 -8.45 -20.85 1.23
C LYS A 45 -9.63 -20.69 0.26
N ASN A 46 -10.76 -20.19 0.74
CA ASN A 46 -11.98 -20.03 -0.06
C ASN A 46 -12.13 -18.62 -0.65
N LYS A 47 -11.08 -17.78 -0.62
CA LYS A 47 -11.13 -16.44 -1.23
C LYS A 47 -10.56 -16.50 -2.65
N ASN A 48 -11.25 -15.85 -3.57
CA ASN A 48 -10.83 -15.69 -4.97
C ASN A 48 -9.69 -14.65 -5.04
N VAL A 49 -8.49 -15.06 -4.64
CA VAL A 49 -7.27 -14.26 -4.73
C VAL A 49 -6.23 -15.01 -5.55
N PHE A 50 -5.75 -14.38 -6.60
CA PHE A 50 -4.78 -14.93 -7.54
C PHE A 50 -3.50 -14.11 -7.45
N TYR A 51 -2.36 -14.75 -7.48
CA TYR A 51 -1.05 -14.13 -7.37
C TYR A 51 -0.25 -14.34 -8.66
N VAL A 52 0.30 -13.26 -9.18
CA VAL A 52 1.25 -13.27 -10.30
C VAL A 52 2.58 -12.73 -9.77
N GLU A 53 3.57 -13.61 -9.63
CA GLU A 53 4.85 -13.29 -8.96
C GLU A 53 5.98 -12.92 -9.91
N THR A 54 5.74 -13.00 -11.21
CA THR A 54 6.78 -12.76 -12.22
C THR A 54 6.88 -11.28 -12.53
N PRO A 55 8.07 -10.65 -12.40
CA PRO A 55 8.30 -9.31 -12.93
C PRO A 55 7.95 -9.26 -14.41
N SER A 56 7.28 -8.20 -14.84
CA SER A 56 6.71 -8.17 -16.17
C SER A 56 6.80 -6.81 -16.81
N THR A 57 6.81 -6.81 -18.15
CA THR A 57 6.58 -5.61 -18.95
C THR A 57 5.11 -5.18 -18.84
N ARG A 58 4.84 -3.93 -19.16
CA ARG A 58 3.49 -3.36 -19.24
C ARG A 58 2.54 -4.19 -20.11
N ASP A 59 3.01 -4.62 -21.28
CA ASP A 59 2.20 -5.39 -22.22
C ASP A 59 1.82 -6.77 -21.68
N ARG A 60 2.73 -7.42 -20.97
CA ARG A 60 2.46 -8.71 -20.33
C ARG A 60 1.49 -8.55 -19.15
N ILE A 61 1.62 -7.46 -18.37
CA ILE A 61 0.65 -7.14 -17.32
C ILE A 61 -0.73 -6.94 -17.92
N TYR A 62 -0.84 -6.17 -19.00
CA TYR A 62 -2.11 -5.97 -19.69
C TYR A 62 -2.71 -7.27 -20.21
N ALA A 63 -1.91 -8.12 -20.88
CA ALA A 63 -2.36 -9.41 -21.39
C ALA A 63 -2.90 -10.31 -20.27
N THR A 64 -2.18 -10.39 -19.15
CA THR A 64 -2.62 -11.15 -17.97
C THR A 64 -3.94 -10.63 -17.40
N ILE A 65 -4.08 -9.31 -17.31
CA ILE A 65 -5.32 -8.67 -16.84
C ILE A 65 -6.48 -8.98 -17.80
N ASN A 66 -6.23 -8.87 -19.11
CA ASN A 66 -7.23 -9.15 -20.15
C ASN A 66 -7.73 -10.59 -20.07
N GLU A 67 -6.82 -11.58 -20.00
CA GLU A 67 -7.18 -12.99 -19.83
C GLU A 67 -8.03 -13.21 -18.58
N PHE A 68 -7.56 -12.69 -17.43
CA PHE A 68 -8.24 -12.82 -16.15
C PHE A 68 -9.64 -12.18 -16.17
N CYS A 69 -9.77 -10.97 -16.68
CA CYS A 69 -11.05 -10.27 -16.75
C CYS A 69 -12.04 -10.96 -17.71
N ASN A 70 -11.55 -11.59 -18.79
CA ASN A 70 -12.39 -12.36 -19.69
C ASN A 70 -12.85 -13.69 -19.08
N GLU A 71 -12.04 -14.33 -18.23
CA GLU A 71 -12.43 -15.52 -17.49
C GLU A 71 -13.51 -15.20 -16.43
N PHE A 72 -13.40 -14.04 -15.78
CA PHE A 72 -14.28 -13.61 -14.68
C PHE A 72 -15.17 -12.40 -15.03
N LYS A 73 -15.71 -12.35 -16.27
CA LYS A 73 -16.48 -11.19 -16.80
C LYS A 73 -17.72 -10.79 -15.99
N ASP A 74 -18.32 -11.73 -15.27
CA ASP A 74 -19.49 -11.46 -14.43
C ASP A 74 -19.11 -11.03 -13.00
N SER A 75 -17.81 -10.90 -12.73
CA SER A 75 -17.28 -10.54 -11.41
C SER A 75 -16.72 -9.11 -11.41
N LYS A 76 -16.75 -8.48 -10.24
CA LYS A 76 -15.98 -7.25 -10.00
C LYS A 76 -14.56 -7.62 -9.67
N VAL A 77 -13.63 -7.20 -10.52
CA VAL A 77 -12.20 -7.51 -10.37
C VAL A 77 -11.47 -6.36 -9.69
N VAL A 78 -10.69 -6.67 -8.66
CA VAL A 78 -9.75 -5.75 -8.04
C VAL A 78 -8.34 -6.19 -8.42
N ILE A 79 -7.59 -5.28 -9.03
CA ILE A 79 -6.20 -5.52 -9.45
C ILE A 79 -5.28 -4.74 -8.52
N SER A 80 -4.32 -5.43 -7.90
CA SER A 80 -3.28 -4.79 -7.08
C SER A 80 -1.92 -5.03 -7.71
N LEU A 81 -1.19 -3.95 -7.99
CA LEU A 81 0.20 -3.98 -8.45
C LEU A 81 1.13 -3.50 -7.33
N ASP A 82 1.92 -4.39 -6.76
CA ASP A 82 2.89 -4.11 -5.69
C ASP A 82 4.30 -4.47 -6.20
N HIS A 83 5.12 -3.50 -6.56
CA HIS A 83 4.89 -2.06 -6.69
C HIS A 83 5.28 -1.59 -8.10
N THR A 84 4.92 -0.35 -8.43
CA THR A 84 5.06 0.21 -9.80
C THR A 84 6.49 0.22 -10.35
N LEU A 85 7.51 0.32 -9.50
CA LEU A 85 8.93 0.31 -9.90
C LEU A 85 9.45 -1.07 -10.34
N LEU A 86 8.69 -2.14 -10.12
CA LEU A 86 9.04 -3.49 -10.60
C LEU A 86 8.58 -3.75 -12.03
N VAL A 87 7.85 -2.81 -12.64
CA VAL A 87 7.46 -2.92 -14.04
C VAL A 87 8.66 -2.61 -14.92
N THR A 88 9.03 -3.57 -15.76
CA THR A 88 10.16 -3.42 -16.69
C THR A 88 9.81 -2.39 -17.74
N PRO A 89 10.60 -1.30 -17.91
CA PRO A 89 10.41 -0.34 -19.00
C PRO A 89 10.53 -1.00 -20.38
N SER A 90 9.79 -0.49 -21.35
CA SER A 90 9.95 -0.89 -22.74
C SER A 90 11.29 -0.38 -23.31
N PRO A 91 11.85 -1.03 -24.36
CA PRO A 91 13.09 -0.57 -24.98
C PRO A 91 13.01 0.91 -25.37
N GLY A 92 13.99 1.72 -24.92
CA GLY A 92 14.04 3.15 -25.18
C GLY A 92 13.24 4.03 -24.21
N GLU A 93 12.45 3.46 -23.31
CA GLU A 93 11.76 4.21 -22.27
C GLU A 93 12.65 4.40 -21.04
N ASN A 94 12.64 5.60 -20.46
CA ASN A 94 13.13 5.79 -19.10
C ASN A 94 12.04 5.46 -18.07
N GLU A 95 12.40 5.37 -16.80
CA GLU A 95 11.49 5.03 -15.71
C GLU A 95 10.26 5.96 -15.63
N ILE A 96 10.45 7.27 -15.78
CA ILE A 96 9.36 8.25 -15.70
C ILE A 96 8.37 8.05 -16.85
N GLN A 97 8.87 7.76 -18.05
CA GLN A 97 8.04 7.46 -19.21
C GLN A 97 7.26 6.15 -19.02
N SER A 98 7.95 5.11 -18.54
CA SER A 98 7.33 3.82 -18.25
C SER A 98 6.19 3.94 -17.24
N LEU A 99 6.40 4.70 -16.16
CA LEU A 99 5.37 4.96 -15.16
C LEU A 99 4.19 5.78 -15.70
N ALA A 100 4.44 6.71 -16.61
CA ALA A 100 3.39 7.48 -17.26
C ALA A 100 2.51 6.59 -18.16
N GLU A 101 3.12 5.74 -18.96
CA GLU A 101 2.42 4.79 -19.83
C GLU A 101 1.68 3.70 -19.03
N LEU A 102 2.27 3.26 -17.90
CA LEU A 102 1.59 2.37 -16.97
C LEU A 102 0.29 3.00 -16.44
N GLY A 103 0.34 4.27 -16.05
CA GLY A 103 -0.85 5.01 -15.62
C GLY A 103 -1.94 5.08 -16.71
N LYS A 104 -1.56 5.30 -17.97
CA LYS A 104 -2.49 5.30 -19.11
C LYS A 104 -3.11 3.92 -19.33
N MET A 105 -2.30 2.86 -19.28
CA MET A 105 -2.75 1.48 -19.39
C MET A 105 -3.82 1.15 -18.35
N PHE A 106 -3.62 1.52 -17.06
CA PHE A 106 -4.61 1.26 -16.03
C PHE A 106 -5.90 2.09 -16.18
N ILE A 107 -5.84 3.29 -16.78
CA ILE A 107 -7.05 4.02 -17.18
C ILE A 107 -7.82 3.23 -18.25
N GLN A 108 -7.12 2.66 -19.23
CA GLN A 108 -7.71 1.84 -20.28
C GLN A 108 -8.33 0.57 -19.70
N VAL A 109 -7.59 -0.20 -18.90
CA VAL A 109 -8.06 -1.39 -18.19
C VAL A 109 -9.36 -1.13 -17.42
N ARG A 110 -9.44 -0.02 -16.68
CA ARG A 110 -10.66 0.34 -15.96
C ARG A 110 -11.85 0.59 -16.86
N LYS A 111 -11.63 1.21 -18.04
CA LYS A 111 -12.70 1.48 -19.00
C LYS A 111 -13.20 0.22 -19.70
N GLU A 112 -12.28 -0.69 -20.02
CA GLU A 112 -12.59 -1.93 -20.74
C GLU A 112 -13.26 -2.98 -19.86
N PHE A 113 -12.78 -3.13 -18.62
CA PHE A 113 -13.14 -4.25 -17.74
C PHE A 113 -13.87 -3.85 -16.46
N ASN A 114 -14.19 -2.58 -16.25
CA ASN A 114 -14.84 -2.09 -15.03
C ASN A 114 -14.14 -2.55 -13.75
N THR A 115 -12.82 -2.45 -13.72
CA THR A 115 -11.96 -2.89 -12.60
C THR A 115 -11.74 -1.80 -11.57
N CYS A 116 -11.39 -2.19 -10.34
CA CYS A 116 -10.77 -1.33 -9.33
C CYS A 116 -9.27 -1.60 -9.31
N ASN A 117 -8.44 -0.59 -9.65
CA ASN A 117 -7.00 -0.75 -9.75
C ASN A 117 -6.30 -0.07 -8.58
N ILE A 118 -5.47 -0.81 -7.84
CA ILE A 118 -4.66 -0.34 -6.72
C ILE A 118 -3.19 -0.43 -7.14
N LEU A 119 -2.54 0.72 -7.27
CA LEU A 119 -1.12 0.80 -7.60
C LEU A 119 -0.35 1.22 -6.36
N VAL A 120 0.55 0.38 -5.89
CA VAL A 120 1.46 0.70 -4.79
C VAL A 120 2.69 1.37 -5.39
N GLY A 121 3.02 2.55 -4.90
CA GLY A 121 4.20 3.31 -5.30
C GLY A 121 5.06 3.68 -4.09
N GLN A 122 6.20 4.29 -4.36
CA GLN A 122 7.10 4.78 -3.32
C GLN A 122 7.10 6.30 -3.29
N MET A 123 7.50 6.85 -2.15
CA MET A 123 7.80 8.26 -2.00
C MET A 123 9.27 8.50 -2.39
N ASN A 124 9.59 9.71 -2.83
CA ASN A 124 10.98 10.08 -3.11
C ASN A 124 11.72 10.50 -1.82
N ASP A 125 13.05 10.55 -1.91
CA ASP A 125 13.92 10.85 -0.77
C ASP A 125 13.74 12.25 -0.17
N LYS A 126 13.02 13.15 -0.85
CA LYS A 126 12.70 14.48 -0.34
C LYS A 126 11.84 14.44 0.93
N MET A 127 11.13 13.33 1.15
CA MET A 127 10.40 13.11 2.40
C MET A 127 11.31 13.03 3.63
N GLU A 128 12.59 12.68 3.41
CA GLU A 128 13.60 12.56 4.48
C GLU A 128 14.55 13.75 4.57
N SER A 129 14.26 14.84 3.85
CA SER A 129 15.11 16.04 3.86
C SER A 129 15.20 16.67 5.24
N LYS A 130 16.26 17.43 5.49
CA LYS A 130 16.48 18.11 6.77
C LYS A 130 15.36 19.08 7.11
N GLU A 131 14.83 19.78 6.11
CA GLU A 131 13.73 20.74 6.28
C GLU A 131 12.44 20.06 6.78
N ARG A 132 12.22 18.80 6.42
CA ARG A 132 11.06 18.01 6.86
C ARG A 132 11.25 17.38 8.24
N ARG A 133 12.50 17.29 8.68
CA ARG A 133 12.87 16.83 10.03
C ARG A 133 12.97 17.98 11.04
N ASP A 134 12.78 19.22 10.57
CA ASP A 134 12.82 20.40 11.43
C ASP A 134 11.50 20.55 12.21
N PRO A 135 11.52 20.44 13.57
CA PRO A 135 10.32 20.56 14.40
C PRO A 135 9.62 21.92 14.28
N THR A 136 10.35 22.96 13.84
CA THR A 136 9.80 24.31 13.69
C THR A 136 9.04 24.45 12.38
N ASN A 137 9.27 23.58 11.40
CA ASN A 137 8.69 23.62 10.06
C ASN A 137 7.51 22.65 9.88
N ALA A 138 6.59 22.68 10.84
CA ALA A 138 5.46 21.74 10.91
C ALA A 138 4.62 21.64 9.61
N ALA A 139 4.61 22.68 8.77
CA ALA A 139 3.91 22.66 7.49
C ALA A 139 4.58 21.72 6.46
N LEU A 140 5.89 21.52 6.55
CA LEU A 140 6.66 20.69 5.64
C LEU A 140 6.63 19.21 6.03
N HIS A 141 6.13 18.86 7.21
CA HIS A 141 6.04 17.46 7.64
C HIS A 141 5.11 16.62 6.74
N TYR A 142 4.12 17.25 6.11
CA TYR A 142 3.09 16.54 5.35
C TYR A 142 3.56 16.21 3.93
N PRO A 143 3.29 14.98 3.46
CA PRO A 143 3.57 14.61 2.08
C PRO A 143 2.73 15.44 1.11
N THR A 144 3.29 15.67 -0.06
CA THR A 144 2.65 16.39 -1.15
C THR A 144 2.70 15.57 -2.44
N LYS A 145 2.00 16.01 -3.48
CA LYS A 145 2.04 15.36 -4.80
C LYS A 145 3.45 15.30 -5.41
N THR A 146 4.36 16.20 -5.02
CA THR A 146 5.73 16.24 -5.55
C THR A 146 6.65 15.24 -4.87
N ASP A 147 6.20 14.61 -3.81
CA ASP A 147 6.95 13.61 -3.05
C ASP A 147 6.69 12.19 -3.55
N ILE A 148 5.75 12.01 -4.47
CA ILE A 148 5.47 10.71 -5.09
C ILE A 148 6.59 10.44 -6.11
N HIS A 149 7.25 9.27 -5.97
CA HIS A 149 8.33 8.87 -6.86
C HIS A 149 7.82 8.68 -8.30
N GLY A 150 8.60 9.17 -9.26
CA GLY A 150 8.57 8.83 -10.66
C GLY A 150 7.60 9.63 -11.51
N SER A 151 6.37 9.91 -11.14
CA SER A 151 5.48 10.49 -12.15
C SER A 151 4.29 11.28 -11.63
N LYS A 152 4.27 12.55 -12.01
CA LYS A 152 3.05 13.38 -11.90
C LYS A 152 1.87 12.75 -12.68
N GLN A 153 2.15 11.99 -13.73
CA GLN A 153 1.14 11.37 -14.58
C GLN A 153 0.34 10.29 -13.83
N ILE A 154 0.98 9.45 -13.01
CA ILE A 154 0.27 8.49 -12.14
C ILE A 154 -0.65 9.23 -11.16
N TYR A 155 -0.17 10.32 -10.54
CA TYR A 155 -1.00 11.15 -9.69
C TYR A 155 -2.22 11.71 -10.44
N HIS A 156 -2.03 12.18 -11.67
CA HIS A 156 -3.13 12.72 -12.48
C HIS A 156 -4.11 11.64 -12.95
N ALA A 157 -3.61 10.44 -13.26
CA ALA A 157 -4.41 9.28 -13.68
C ALA A 157 -5.31 8.74 -12.56
N ALA A 158 -4.84 8.74 -11.33
CA ALA A 158 -5.55 8.17 -10.19
C ALA A 158 -6.81 8.99 -9.81
N ASP A 159 -7.86 8.32 -9.37
CA ASP A 159 -9.06 8.95 -8.80
C ASP A 159 -8.84 9.30 -7.32
N VAL A 160 -8.11 8.43 -6.61
CA VAL A 160 -7.73 8.60 -5.21
C VAL A 160 -6.22 8.40 -5.07
N VAL A 161 -5.56 9.26 -4.31
CA VAL A 161 -4.14 9.12 -3.97
C VAL A 161 -4.00 9.20 -2.47
N MET A 162 -3.46 8.14 -1.89
CA MET A 162 -3.22 8.03 -0.46
C MET A 162 -1.74 7.81 -0.20
N VAL A 163 -1.23 8.41 0.88
CA VAL A 163 0.14 8.23 1.36
C VAL A 163 0.09 7.77 2.80
N LEU A 164 0.68 6.60 3.05
CA LEU A 164 0.95 6.10 4.39
C LEU A 164 2.31 6.63 4.85
N HIS A 165 2.34 7.33 5.98
CA HIS A 165 3.54 7.95 6.51
C HIS A 165 3.70 7.64 8.00
N GLN A 166 4.91 7.24 8.40
CA GLN A 166 5.29 7.05 9.81
C GLN A 166 6.17 8.21 10.27
N PRO A 167 5.62 9.24 10.92
CA PRO A 167 6.38 10.44 11.27
C PRO A 167 7.52 10.20 12.25
N ILE A 168 7.47 9.14 13.05
CA ILE A 168 8.55 8.77 13.97
C ILE A 168 9.87 8.52 13.23
N LEU A 169 9.82 8.08 11.96
CA LEU A 169 11.00 7.85 11.13
C LEU A 169 11.73 9.15 10.72
N LEU A 170 11.06 10.30 10.86
CA LEU A 170 11.67 11.61 10.69
C LEU A 170 12.36 12.11 11.98
N ASN A 171 12.36 11.34 13.07
CA ASN A 171 12.86 11.73 14.39
C ASN A 171 12.14 12.97 14.95
N LEU A 172 10.88 13.13 14.65
CA LEU A 172 10.02 14.18 15.18
C LEU A 172 9.28 13.68 16.42
N GLU A 173 9.22 14.48 17.47
CA GLU A 173 8.37 14.22 18.63
C GLU A 173 6.89 14.51 18.33
N TYR A 174 6.66 15.56 17.54
CA TYR A 174 5.32 15.99 17.15
C TYR A 174 5.20 16.18 15.63
N TYR A 175 4.07 15.80 15.08
CA TYR A 175 3.79 15.81 13.65
C TYR A 175 2.78 16.89 13.26
N GLY A 176 3.18 17.73 12.32
CA GLY A 176 2.35 18.74 11.68
C GLY A 176 1.90 19.86 12.62
N LYS A 177 1.13 20.80 12.06
CA LYS A 177 0.65 21.99 12.77
C LYS A 177 -0.20 21.69 14.01
N LYS A 178 -0.91 20.56 14.00
CA LYS A 178 -1.74 20.12 15.15
C LYS A 178 -0.94 19.40 16.23
N ARG A 179 0.38 19.29 16.06
CA ARG A 179 1.32 18.70 17.01
C ARG A 179 0.89 17.30 17.52
N PHE A 180 0.55 16.41 16.59
CA PHE A 180 0.23 15.03 16.96
C PHE A 180 1.49 14.31 17.48
N PRO A 181 1.45 13.67 18.66
CA PRO A 181 2.55 12.82 19.11
C PRO A 181 2.85 11.74 18.07
N THR A 182 4.13 11.49 17.79
CA THR A 182 4.55 10.56 16.74
C THR A 182 4.63 9.12 17.21
N THR A 183 4.62 8.88 18.52
CA THR A 183 4.63 7.53 19.08
C THR A 183 3.41 6.75 18.58
N ASP A 184 3.67 5.60 17.97
CA ASP A 184 2.66 4.73 17.36
C ASP A 184 1.78 5.39 16.29
N LEU A 185 2.09 6.61 15.85
CA LEU A 185 1.31 7.30 14.83
C LEU A 185 1.68 6.80 13.44
N VAL A 186 0.66 6.39 12.70
CA VAL A 186 0.70 6.28 11.24
C VAL A 186 -0.28 7.28 10.67
N ALA A 187 0.21 8.16 9.82
CA ALA A 187 -0.58 9.19 9.17
C ALA A 187 -0.99 8.71 7.77
N LEU A 188 -2.28 8.53 7.53
CA LEU A 188 -2.84 8.27 6.21
C LEU A 188 -3.29 9.59 5.60
N HIS A 189 -2.51 10.10 4.66
CA HIS A 189 -2.84 11.32 3.91
C HIS A 189 -3.60 10.97 2.64
N CYS A 190 -4.81 11.46 2.51
CA CYS A 190 -5.51 11.49 1.24
C CYS A 190 -5.13 12.78 0.50
N LEU A 191 -4.20 12.66 -0.46
CA LEU A 191 -3.71 13.83 -1.23
C LEU A 191 -4.64 14.21 -2.38
N LYS A 192 -5.44 13.26 -2.86
CA LYS A 192 -6.42 13.44 -3.94
C LYS A 192 -7.59 12.50 -3.71
N ASN A 193 -8.79 13.04 -3.88
CA ASN A 193 -10.03 12.27 -3.94
C ASN A 193 -10.98 12.99 -4.89
N ARG A 194 -11.27 12.41 -6.06
CA ARG A 194 -12.12 13.05 -7.08
C ARG A 194 -13.57 13.20 -6.65
N THR A 195 -14.04 12.27 -5.83
CA THR A 195 -15.46 12.19 -5.45
C THR A 195 -15.71 12.51 -3.98
N GLY A 196 -14.65 12.84 -3.24
CA GLY A 196 -14.73 13.09 -1.80
C GLY A 196 -13.73 14.13 -1.32
N VAL A 197 -13.48 14.13 -0.02
CA VAL A 197 -12.62 15.10 0.64
C VAL A 197 -11.20 14.55 0.78
N ALA A 198 -10.20 15.39 0.47
CA ALA A 198 -8.81 15.15 0.83
C ALA A 198 -8.58 15.44 2.31
N GLY A 199 -7.60 14.80 2.95
CA GLY A 199 -7.35 15.03 4.37
C GLY A 199 -6.38 14.07 5.01
N LEU A 200 -6.33 14.09 6.33
CA LEU A 200 -5.46 13.27 7.15
C LEU A 200 -6.30 12.42 8.11
N THR A 201 -6.08 11.12 8.05
CA THR A 201 -6.59 10.15 9.03
C THR A 201 -5.42 9.63 9.87
N ARG A 202 -5.61 9.59 11.18
CA ARG A 202 -4.63 9.02 12.11
C ARG A 202 -4.94 7.55 12.35
N LEU A 203 -3.91 6.74 12.25
CA LEU A 203 -3.96 5.31 12.53
C LEU A 203 -2.92 4.99 13.59
N LYS A 204 -3.17 3.96 14.38
CA LYS A 204 -2.21 3.44 15.35
C LYS A 204 -1.39 2.33 14.70
N ASN A 205 -0.07 2.40 14.90
CA ASN A 205 0.85 1.39 14.40
C ASN A 205 0.65 0.04 15.15
N ASN A 206 0.35 -0.99 14.40
CA ASN A 206 0.33 -2.38 14.84
C ASN A 206 0.95 -3.28 13.76
N LEU A 207 2.07 -2.82 13.18
CA LEU A 207 2.75 -3.52 12.09
C LEU A 207 3.39 -4.84 12.52
N GLN A 208 3.64 -5.04 13.81
CA GLN A 208 4.04 -6.35 14.33
C GLN A 208 3.02 -7.45 14.01
N ASN A 209 1.74 -7.09 13.94
CA ASN A 209 0.64 -7.96 13.54
C ASN A 209 0.13 -7.63 12.12
N GLY A 210 0.92 -6.91 11.32
CA GLY A 210 0.63 -6.59 9.91
C GLY A 210 -0.59 -5.70 9.69
N ARG A 211 -1.00 -4.88 10.68
CA ARG A 211 -2.19 -4.03 10.57
C ARG A 211 -2.01 -2.64 11.17
N PHE A 212 -2.98 -1.78 10.90
CA PHE A 212 -3.19 -0.50 11.57
C PHE A 212 -4.49 -0.55 12.36
N ASP A 213 -4.44 -0.07 13.59
CA ASP A 213 -5.62 0.02 14.43
C ASP A 213 -6.20 1.45 14.39
N THR A 214 -7.42 1.62 14.85
CA THR A 214 -8.04 2.95 14.99
C THR A 214 -7.26 3.77 16.01
N TYR A 215 -6.92 5.00 15.67
CA TYR A 215 -6.37 5.94 16.62
C TYR A 215 -7.51 6.50 17.44
N GLU A 216 -7.69 6.02 18.66
CA GLU A 216 -8.68 6.58 19.57
C GLU A 216 -8.30 8.02 19.90
N SER A 217 -8.99 8.98 19.29
CA SER A 217 -8.98 10.33 19.77
C SER A 217 -9.79 10.33 21.06
N LYS A 218 -9.14 10.42 22.23
CA LYS A 218 -9.84 10.95 23.38
C LYS A 218 -10.28 12.35 22.96
N LEU A 219 -11.56 12.50 22.66
CA LEU A 219 -12.20 13.79 22.51
C LEU A 219 -12.12 14.43 23.91
N PHE A 220 -11.21 15.36 24.06
CA PHE A 220 -11.24 16.32 25.16
C PHE A 220 -11.99 17.56 24.69
#